data_fd6f068eae541419ad47d73bbf807aa4
#
_entry.id   fd6f068eae541419ad47d73bbf807aa4
#
_cell.length_a   1.000
_cell.length_b   1.000
_cell.length_c   1.000
_cell.angle_alpha   90.00
_cell.angle_beta   90.00
_cell.angle_gamma   90.00
#
_symmetry.space_group_name_H-M   'P 1'
#
loop_
_entity.id
_entity.type
_entity.pdbx_description
1 polymer ?
#
loop_
_entity_poly.entity_id
_entity_poly.type
_entity_poly.pdbx_seq_one_letter_code
_entity_poly.pdbx_strand_id
1 'polypeptide(L)'
;MVTGGFRLDLLLEITKIARATYYYQLKKLNKPDKDKAIKSDIQSIYDEHRGNYGYRRIYLELRNRGFVINHKRVQGLMKSMGLTARIRRKRKYASYKGEVGKKADNLIQRQFEGSKPYEKCYTDVTEFALPEGKLYLSPVLDGYNSEIIDFTLSRSPALKQVQTMLERAFPAASYSETILHSDQGWQYQHKSYHQFLEDKGIRPSMSRKGNSPDNGMMESFFGIL
;
A
#
# COMPACT_ATOMS: atom_id res chain seq x y z
N MET A 1 -13.04 -41.66 17.70
CA MET A 1 -12.29 -42.93 17.91
C MET A 1 -13.16 -44.05 18.51
N VAL A 2 -13.97 -43.78 19.50
CA VAL A 2 -14.86 -44.81 20.08
C VAL A 2 -16.01 -45.23 19.16
N THR A 3 -16.39 -44.35 18.24
CA THR A 3 -17.38 -44.64 17.17
C THR A 3 -16.91 -45.67 16.11
N GLY A 4 -15.64 -46.05 16.12
CA GLY A 4 -15.05 -47.04 15.21
C GLY A 4 -15.04 -48.49 15.74
N GLY A 5 -15.81 -48.82 16.81
CA GLY A 5 -15.92 -50.19 17.30
C GLY A 5 -14.76 -50.72 18.18
N PHE A 6 -13.79 -49.85 18.51
CA PHE A 6 -12.65 -50.25 19.35
C PHE A 6 -13.03 -50.21 20.85
N ARG A 7 -12.56 -51.19 21.63
CA ARG A 7 -12.76 -51.23 23.09
C ARG A 7 -12.01 -50.06 23.72
N LEU A 8 -12.73 -49.29 24.58
CA LEU A 8 -12.22 -48.13 25.26
C LEU A 8 -10.96 -48.43 26.11
N ASP A 9 -10.95 -49.60 26.78
CA ASP A 9 -9.85 -49.98 27.65
C ASP A 9 -8.51 -50.07 26.88
N LEU A 10 -8.52 -50.68 25.71
CA LEU A 10 -7.34 -50.78 24.87
C LEU A 10 -6.85 -49.43 24.38
N LEU A 11 -7.78 -48.52 24.02
CA LEU A 11 -7.44 -47.16 23.60
C LEU A 11 -6.83 -46.34 24.76
N LEU A 12 -7.32 -46.50 25.96
CA LEU A 12 -6.80 -45.82 27.16
C LEU A 12 -5.40 -46.34 27.52
N GLU A 13 -5.17 -47.64 27.38
CA GLU A 13 -3.87 -48.24 27.60
C GLU A 13 -2.80 -47.75 26.60
N ILE A 14 -3.14 -47.71 25.31
CA ILE A 14 -2.26 -47.23 24.26
C ILE A 14 -1.94 -45.73 24.42
N THR A 15 -2.96 -44.89 24.73
CA THR A 15 -2.82 -43.43 24.87
C THR A 15 -2.29 -43.01 26.23
N LYS A 16 -2.20 -43.91 27.19
CA LYS A 16 -1.83 -43.66 28.60
C LYS A 16 -2.68 -42.55 29.29
N ILE A 17 -3.94 -42.39 28.84
CA ILE A 17 -4.86 -41.41 29.39
C ILE A 17 -5.71 -42.08 30.48
N ALA A 18 -5.79 -41.45 31.65
CA ALA A 18 -6.68 -41.94 32.73
C ALA A 18 -8.15 -41.87 32.26
N ARG A 19 -8.93 -42.88 32.64
CA ARG A 19 -10.36 -42.98 32.28
C ARG A 19 -11.16 -41.74 32.70
N ALA A 20 -10.88 -41.17 33.89
CA ALA A 20 -11.51 -39.94 34.37
C ALA A 20 -11.18 -38.72 33.42
N THR A 21 -9.94 -38.61 32.97
CA THR A 21 -9.53 -37.58 32.04
C THR A 21 -10.21 -37.71 30.67
N TYR A 22 -10.38 -38.93 30.19
CA TYR A 22 -11.14 -39.20 28.96
C TYR A 22 -12.60 -38.72 29.07
N TYR A 23 -13.32 -39.11 30.10
CA TYR A 23 -14.73 -38.69 30.29
C TYR A 23 -14.84 -37.19 30.56
N TYR A 24 -13.87 -36.58 31.25
CA TYR A 24 -13.82 -35.13 31.44
C TYR A 24 -13.69 -34.41 30.09
N GLN A 25 -12.80 -34.84 29.23
CA GLN A 25 -12.62 -34.26 27.90
C GLN A 25 -13.85 -34.49 27.01
N LEU A 26 -14.43 -35.68 27.04
CA LEU A 26 -15.67 -35.98 26.31
C LEU A 26 -16.82 -35.05 26.75
N LYS A 27 -17.00 -34.85 28.05
CA LYS A 27 -17.99 -33.92 28.60
C LYS A 27 -17.71 -32.47 28.17
N LYS A 28 -16.44 -32.10 28.07
CA LYS A 28 -16.00 -30.76 27.57
C LYS A 28 -16.30 -30.56 26.10
N LEU A 29 -16.07 -31.56 25.26
CA LEU A 29 -16.37 -31.54 23.83
C LEU A 29 -17.89 -31.44 23.56
N ASN A 30 -18.72 -32.06 24.37
CA ASN A 30 -20.16 -32.05 24.21
C ASN A 30 -20.84 -30.80 24.80
N LYS A 31 -20.08 -29.88 25.46
CA LYS A 31 -20.65 -28.62 25.91
C LYS A 31 -20.89 -27.68 24.75
N PRO A 32 -22.05 -27.00 24.69
CA PRO A 32 -22.30 -25.98 23.68
C PRO A 32 -21.24 -24.87 23.78
N ASP A 33 -20.76 -24.45 22.65
CA ASP A 33 -19.76 -23.37 22.57
C ASP A 33 -20.38 -22.05 23.06
N LYS A 34 -19.95 -21.59 24.24
CA LYS A 34 -20.40 -20.34 24.86
C LYS A 34 -20.10 -19.10 23.99
N ASP A 35 -19.12 -19.22 23.09
CA ASP A 35 -18.66 -18.14 22.25
C ASP A 35 -19.25 -18.20 20.83
N LYS A 36 -20.22 -19.11 20.56
CA LYS A 36 -20.80 -19.34 19.23
C LYS A 36 -21.34 -18.05 18.60
N ALA A 37 -22.10 -17.26 19.35
CA ALA A 37 -22.66 -16.00 18.88
C ALA A 37 -21.55 -15.00 18.51
N ILE A 38 -20.60 -14.77 19.44
CA ILE A 38 -19.49 -13.85 19.21
C ILE A 38 -18.60 -14.31 18.05
N LYS A 39 -18.37 -15.61 17.90
CA LYS A 39 -17.62 -16.16 16.75
C LYS A 39 -18.34 -15.89 15.43
N SER A 40 -19.66 -16.01 15.41
CA SER A 40 -20.47 -15.69 14.22
C SER A 40 -20.30 -14.21 13.83
N ASP A 41 -20.36 -13.29 14.81
CA ASP A 41 -20.17 -11.86 14.54
C ASP A 41 -18.75 -11.53 14.09
N ILE A 42 -17.72 -12.14 14.71
CA ILE A 42 -16.33 -12.01 14.27
C ILE A 42 -16.18 -12.46 12.81
N GLN A 43 -16.79 -13.59 12.44
CA GLN A 43 -16.74 -14.10 11.07
C GLN A 43 -17.43 -13.13 10.11
N SER A 44 -18.63 -12.66 10.46
CA SER A 44 -19.38 -11.69 9.64
C SER A 44 -18.58 -10.41 9.37
N ILE A 45 -18.00 -9.81 10.43
CA ILE A 45 -17.14 -8.62 10.28
C ILE A 45 -15.91 -8.91 9.42
N TYR A 46 -15.28 -10.07 9.62
CA TYR A 46 -14.10 -10.47 8.87
C TYR A 46 -14.39 -10.61 7.36
N ASP A 47 -15.53 -11.21 7.01
CA ASP A 47 -15.95 -11.42 5.64
C ASP A 47 -16.42 -10.11 4.98
N GLU A 48 -17.19 -9.27 5.68
CA GLU A 48 -17.61 -7.94 5.25
C GLU A 48 -16.39 -7.10 4.82
N HIS A 49 -15.30 -7.17 5.59
CA HIS A 49 -14.06 -6.44 5.29
C HIS A 49 -13.03 -7.28 4.51
N ARG A 50 -13.47 -8.36 3.83
CA ARG A 50 -12.66 -9.19 2.93
C ARG A 50 -11.35 -9.70 3.57
N GLY A 51 -11.34 -9.95 4.87
CA GLY A 51 -10.18 -10.43 5.61
C GLY A 51 -9.09 -9.38 5.88
N ASN A 52 -9.35 -8.10 5.66
CA ASN A 52 -8.37 -7.03 5.90
C ASN A 52 -8.31 -6.58 7.36
N TYR A 53 -9.33 -6.94 8.18
CA TYR A 53 -9.38 -6.53 9.58
C TYR A 53 -8.64 -7.53 10.48
N GLY A 54 -7.67 -7.03 11.24
CA GLY A 54 -7.07 -7.75 12.36
C GLY A 54 -7.88 -7.59 13.63
N TYR A 55 -7.50 -8.32 14.68
CA TYR A 55 -8.25 -8.38 15.94
C TYR A 55 -8.55 -7.00 16.57
N ARG A 56 -7.68 -5.99 16.38
CA ARG A 56 -7.90 -4.64 16.93
C ARG A 56 -9.08 -3.94 16.24
N ARG A 57 -9.17 -4.04 14.91
CA ARG A 57 -10.27 -3.45 14.13
C ARG A 57 -11.58 -4.22 14.37
N ILE A 58 -11.53 -5.55 14.39
CA ILE A 58 -12.69 -6.40 14.72
C ILE A 58 -13.18 -6.11 16.14
N TYR A 59 -12.28 -5.91 17.09
CA TYR A 59 -12.65 -5.51 18.45
C TYR A 59 -13.38 -4.17 18.48
N LEU A 60 -12.90 -3.17 17.76
CA LEU A 60 -13.56 -1.85 17.68
C LEU A 60 -14.96 -1.98 17.05
N GLU A 61 -15.06 -2.76 15.97
CA GLU A 61 -16.34 -2.98 15.29
C GLU A 61 -17.34 -3.73 16.16
N LEU A 62 -16.92 -4.73 16.90
CA LEU A 62 -17.77 -5.40 17.92
C LEU A 62 -18.25 -4.42 18.98
N ARG A 63 -17.40 -3.51 19.44
CA ARG A 63 -17.81 -2.46 20.38
C ARG A 63 -18.84 -1.50 19.76
N ASN A 64 -18.66 -1.10 18.50
CA ASN A 64 -19.63 -0.28 17.78
C ASN A 64 -20.99 -0.99 17.66
N ARG A 65 -20.99 -2.33 17.53
CA ARG A 65 -22.21 -3.17 17.53
C ARG A 65 -22.76 -3.45 18.95
N GLY A 66 -22.19 -2.81 19.99
CA GLY A 66 -22.68 -2.91 21.38
C GLY A 66 -22.13 -4.07 22.20
N PHE A 67 -21.16 -4.85 21.70
CA PHE A 67 -20.56 -5.94 22.46
C PHE A 67 -19.58 -5.44 23.53
N VAL A 68 -19.72 -5.89 24.76
CA VAL A 68 -18.77 -5.66 25.85
C VAL A 68 -17.78 -6.85 25.90
N ILE A 69 -16.66 -6.71 25.22
CA ILE A 69 -15.64 -7.76 25.09
C ILE A 69 -14.23 -7.20 25.23
N ASN A 70 -13.28 -7.98 25.71
CA ASN A 70 -11.87 -7.58 25.77
C ASN A 70 -11.15 -7.93 24.45
N HIS A 71 -10.27 -7.05 23.98
CA HIS A 71 -9.50 -7.25 22.74
C HIS A 71 -8.64 -8.52 22.75
N LYS A 72 -8.08 -8.93 23.93
CA LYS A 72 -7.35 -10.20 24.07
C LYS A 72 -8.24 -11.41 23.81
N ARG A 73 -9.52 -11.35 24.23
CA ARG A 73 -10.50 -12.43 23.96
C ARG A 73 -10.81 -12.51 22.46
N VAL A 74 -11.00 -11.37 21.78
CA VAL A 74 -11.21 -11.33 20.32
C VAL A 74 -10.01 -11.94 19.59
N GLN A 75 -8.79 -11.60 20.01
CA GLN A 75 -7.56 -12.17 19.45
C GLN A 75 -7.52 -13.71 19.61
N GLY A 76 -7.87 -14.21 20.79
CA GLY A 76 -7.92 -15.65 21.08
C GLY A 76 -8.97 -16.39 20.25
N LEU A 77 -10.17 -15.79 20.10
CA LEU A 77 -11.24 -16.33 19.28
C LEU A 77 -10.86 -16.37 17.80
N MET A 78 -10.32 -15.28 17.24
CA MET A 78 -9.83 -15.26 15.86
C MET A 78 -8.75 -16.32 15.61
N LYS A 79 -7.80 -16.48 16.55
CA LYS A 79 -6.78 -17.53 16.45
C LYS A 79 -7.42 -18.92 16.44
N SER A 80 -8.42 -19.19 17.30
CA SER A 80 -9.13 -20.49 17.33
C SER A 80 -9.93 -20.77 16.06
N MET A 81 -10.36 -19.73 15.34
CA MET A 81 -11.07 -19.81 14.07
C MET A 81 -10.14 -19.81 12.86
N GLY A 82 -8.80 -19.69 13.05
CA GLY A 82 -7.82 -19.60 11.97
C GLY A 82 -7.86 -18.27 11.20
N LEU A 83 -8.50 -17.24 11.76
CA LEU A 83 -8.64 -15.94 11.10
C LEU A 83 -7.42 -15.06 11.33
N THR A 84 -6.78 -14.65 10.26
CA THR A 84 -5.63 -13.71 10.27
C THR A 84 -5.86 -12.59 9.27
N ALA A 85 -5.47 -11.36 9.62
CA ALA A 85 -5.56 -10.24 8.69
C ALA A 85 -4.66 -10.47 7.47
N ARG A 86 -5.14 -10.09 6.30
CA ARG A 86 -4.31 -10.03 5.09
C ARG A 86 -3.25 -8.96 5.26
N ILE A 87 -2.00 -9.35 5.37
CA ILE A 87 -0.87 -8.43 5.46
C ILE A 87 -0.46 -8.06 4.04
N ARG A 88 -0.50 -6.76 3.72
CA ARG A 88 0.05 -6.26 2.47
C ARG A 88 1.55 -6.55 2.46
N ARG A 89 1.99 -7.49 1.63
CA ARG A 89 3.43 -7.77 1.48
C ARG A 89 4.09 -6.52 0.91
N LYS A 90 5.10 -5.99 1.60
CA LYS A 90 5.99 -4.98 1.00
C LYS A 90 6.60 -5.59 -0.25
N ARG A 91 6.30 -5.03 -1.43
CA ARG A 91 7.02 -5.40 -2.65
C ARG A 91 8.49 -5.03 -2.44
N LYS A 92 9.40 -5.97 -2.69
CA LYS A 92 10.82 -5.62 -2.77
C LYS A 92 10.96 -4.71 -3.98
N TYR A 93 11.30 -3.45 -3.71
CA TYR A 93 11.57 -2.48 -4.75
C TYR A 93 12.86 -2.91 -5.46
N ALA A 94 12.74 -3.28 -6.73
CA ALA A 94 13.88 -3.50 -7.63
C ALA A 94 13.96 -2.26 -8.53
N SER A 95 14.78 -1.28 -8.17
CA SER A 95 15.09 -0.18 -9.07
C SER A 95 15.88 -0.72 -10.25
N TYR A 96 15.49 -0.29 -11.47
CA TYR A 96 16.23 -0.58 -12.67
C TYR A 96 17.67 -0.05 -12.54
N LYS A 97 18.65 -0.93 -12.72
CA LYS A 97 20.09 -0.60 -12.76
C LYS A 97 20.52 -0.31 -14.20
N GLY A 98 19.81 0.58 -14.87
CA GLY A 98 20.23 1.08 -16.19
C GLY A 98 21.40 2.08 -16.08
N GLU A 99 21.88 2.56 -17.22
CA GLU A 99 22.93 3.58 -17.28
C GLU A 99 22.56 4.77 -16.37
N VAL A 100 23.51 5.16 -15.53
CA VAL A 100 23.35 6.29 -14.60
C VAL A 100 23.50 7.55 -15.44
N GLY A 101 22.37 8.14 -15.85
CA GLY A 101 22.33 9.42 -16.52
C GLY A 101 22.70 10.61 -15.60
N LYS A 102 22.51 11.83 -16.10
CA LYS A 102 22.76 13.05 -15.33
C LYS A 102 21.78 13.17 -14.19
N LYS A 103 22.26 13.40 -12.98
CA LYS A 103 21.45 13.67 -11.77
C LYS A 103 21.50 15.15 -11.45
N ALA A 104 20.36 15.71 -11.05
CA ALA A 104 20.28 17.07 -10.54
C ALA A 104 20.29 17.08 -9.01
N ASP A 105 20.73 18.19 -8.43
CA ASP A 105 20.68 18.40 -6.99
C ASP A 105 19.25 18.61 -6.49
N ASN A 106 19.01 18.34 -5.22
CA ASN A 106 17.71 18.61 -4.59
C ASN A 106 17.61 20.11 -4.25
N LEU A 107 16.94 20.89 -5.09
CA LEU A 107 16.70 22.30 -4.89
C LEU A 107 15.51 22.61 -4.00
N ILE A 108 14.59 21.65 -3.82
CA ILE A 108 13.34 21.83 -3.04
C ILE A 108 13.61 21.75 -1.55
N GLN A 109 14.48 20.84 -1.08
CA GLN A 109 14.83 20.64 0.32
C GLN A 109 13.61 20.51 1.25
N ARG A 110 12.53 19.86 0.78
CA ARG A 110 11.24 19.69 1.45
C ARG A 110 10.42 20.97 1.67
N GLN A 111 10.79 22.07 1.04
CA GLN A 111 9.96 23.28 0.97
C GLN A 111 9.07 23.18 -0.29
N PHE A 112 7.97 22.44 -0.17
CA PHE A 112 7.17 22.03 -1.34
C PHE A 112 6.29 23.15 -1.90
N GLU A 113 5.84 24.09 -1.08
CA GLU A 113 4.93 25.14 -1.50
C GLU A 113 5.63 26.16 -2.39
N GLY A 114 5.02 26.50 -3.51
CA GLY A 114 5.41 27.62 -4.38
C GLY A 114 4.73 28.91 -3.92
N SER A 115 5.35 30.06 -4.16
CA SER A 115 4.76 31.38 -3.87
C SER A 115 3.88 31.90 -5.01
N LYS A 116 4.03 31.35 -6.21
CA LYS A 116 3.29 31.67 -7.43
C LYS A 116 3.14 30.43 -8.33
N PRO A 117 2.18 30.45 -9.27
CA PRO A 117 2.02 29.37 -10.25
C PRO A 117 3.32 29.10 -11.02
N TYR A 118 3.58 27.83 -11.30
CA TYR A 118 4.76 27.36 -12.03
C TYR A 118 6.12 27.62 -11.36
N GLU A 119 6.18 28.11 -10.13
CA GLU A 119 7.46 28.28 -9.43
C GLU A 119 8.10 26.94 -9.08
N LYS A 120 7.32 26.03 -8.50
CA LYS A 120 7.74 24.68 -8.14
C LYS A 120 6.74 23.68 -8.70
N CYS A 121 7.17 22.90 -9.64
CA CYS A 121 6.37 21.84 -10.24
C CYS A 121 6.93 20.47 -9.87
N TYR A 122 6.07 19.47 -9.76
CA TYR A 122 6.40 18.12 -9.34
C TYR A 122 5.94 17.11 -10.38
N THR A 123 6.73 16.10 -10.62
CA THR A 123 6.38 15.01 -11.55
C THR A 123 6.91 13.68 -11.06
N ASP A 124 6.16 12.62 -11.35
CA ASP A 124 6.55 11.24 -11.08
C ASP A 124 5.73 10.30 -11.96
N VAL A 125 6.13 9.03 -12.07
CA VAL A 125 5.39 8.02 -12.82
C VAL A 125 4.89 6.95 -11.87
N THR A 126 3.58 6.79 -11.79
CA THR A 126 2.95 5.71 -11.01
C THR A 126 2.34 4.63 -11.89
N GLU A 127 2.30 3.39 -11.39
CA GLU A 127 1.75 2.23 -12.06
C GLU A 127 0.44 1.80 -11.39
N PHE A 128 -0.62 1.66 -12.18
CA PHE A 128 -1.88 1.03 -11.77
C PHE A 128 -1.99 -0.37 -12.36
N ALA A 129 -2.33 -1.34 -11.52
CA ALA A 129 -2.65 -2.70 -11.94
C ALA A 129 -4.14 -2.78 -12.26
N LEU A 130 -4.48 -2.96 -13.52
CA LEU A 130 -5.84 -3.19 -14.02
C LEU A 130 -6.05 -4.68 -14.33
N PRO A 131 -7.31 -5.16 -14.40
CA PRO A 131 -7.58 -6.53 -14.84
C PRO A 131 -6.98 -6.86 -16.22
N GLU A 132 -6.95 -5.88 -17.12
CA GLU A 132 -6.47 -6.00 -18.50
C GLU A 132 -4.98 -5.71 -18.68
N GLY A 133 -4.24 -5.42 -17.60
CA GLY A 133 -2.81 -5.11 -17.65
C GLY A 133 -2.40 -3.94 -16.77
N LYS A 134 -1.33 -3.23 -17.17
CA LYS A 134 -0.79 -2.11 -16.42
C LYS A 134 -1.10 -0.79 -17.13
N LEU A 135 -1.37 0.24 -16.33
CA LEU A 135 -1.50 1.62 -16.78
C LEU A 135 -0.53 2.49 -16.02
N TYR A 136 0.16 3.36 -16.72
CA TYR A 136 1.13 4.30 -16.15
C TYR A 136 0.59 5.71 -16.27
N LEU A 137 0.55 6.43 -15.16
CA LEU A 137 0.17 7.84 -15.08
C LEU A 137 1.44 8.67 -14.85
N SER A 138 1.65 9.70 -15.65
CA SER A 138 2.69 10.69 -15.47
C SER A 138 2.05 12.08 -15.46
N PRO A 139 1.89 12.72 -14.29
CA PRO A 139 1.35 14.08 -14.15
C PRO A 139 2.44 15.11 -13.91
N VAL A 140 2.11 16.38 -14.15
CA VAL A 140 2.81 17.55 -13.60
C VAL A 140 1.88 18.25 -12.64
N LEU A 141 2.32 18.39 -11.38
CA LEU A 141 1.59 19.04 -10.30
C LEU A 141 2.21 20.39 -9.98
N ASP A 142 1.41 21.44 -9.87
CA ASP A 142 1.83 22.77 -9.39
C ASP A 142 1.91 22.77 -7.85
N GLY A 143 3.04 23.17 -7.30
CA GLY A 143 3.23 23.30 -5.85
C GLY A 143 2.56 24.53 -5.23
N TYR A 144 2.05 25.46 -6.02
CA TYR A 144 1.36 26.64 -5.54
C TYR A 144 -0.07 26.34 -5.11
N ASN A 145 -0.84 25.69 -5.98
CA ASN A 145 -2.27 25.44 -5.76
C ASN A 145 -2.66 23.96 -5.81
N SER A 146 -1.67 23.05 -5.95
CA SER A 146 -1.86 21.61 -6.10
C SER A 146 -2.68 21.22 -7.35
N GLU A 147 -2.71 22.05 -8.36
CA GLU A 147 -3.35 21.78 -9.65
C GLU A 147 -2.52 20.82 -10.48
N ILE A 148 -3.19 19.90 -11.19
CA ILE A 148 -2.55 19.08 -12.21
C ILE A 148 -2.52 19.88 -13.49
N ILE A 149 -1.33 20.39 -13.85
CA ILE A 149 -1.10 21.19 -15.06
C ILE A 149 -1.40 20.36 -16.32
N ASP A 150 -0.85 19.18 -16.39
CA ASP A 150 -1.11 18.19 -17.43
C ASP A 150 -0.77 16.77 -16.94
N PHE A 151 -1.26 15.78 -17.66
CA PHE A 151 -0.92 14.38 -17.40
C PHE A 151 -0.97 13.54 -18.67
N THR A 152 -0.26 12.41 -18.68
CA THR A 152 -0.38 11.39 -19.72
C THR A 152 -0.63 10.00 -19.10
N LEU A 153 -1.42 9.21 -19.84
CA LEU A 153 -1.65 7.80 -19.55
C LEU A 153 -1.03 6.93 -20.63
N SER A 154 -0.35 5.86 -20.25
CA SER A 154 0.27 4.92 -21.18
C SER A 154 0.19 3.48 -20.66
N ARG A 155 0.20 2.50 -21.56
CA ARG A 155 0.31 1.09 -21.20
C ARG A 155 1.75 0.61 -20.93
N SER A 156 2.73 1.47 -21.20
CA SER A 156 4.16 1.20 -20.97
C SER A 156 4.85 2.44 -20.39
N PRO A 157 5.83 2.30 -19.49
CA PRO A 157 6.59 3.42 -18.91
C PRO A 157 7.66 3.92 -19.90
N ALA A 158 7.24 4.53 -21.00
CA ALA A 158 8.13 5.02 -22.05
C ALA A 158 8.55 6.47 -21.80
N LEU A 159 9.79 6.82 -22.18
CA LEU A 159 10.29 8.20 -22.12
C LEU A 159 9.38 9.17 -22.89
N LYS A 160 8.83 8.73 -24.03
CA LYS A 160 7.90 9.51 -24.86
C LYS A 160 6.66 9.97 -24.08
N GLN A 161 6.18 9.18 -23.11
CA GLN A 161 5.06 9.56 -22.23
C GLN A 161 5.40 10.83 -21.45
N VAL A 162 6.57 10.87 -20.82
CA VAL A 162 7.03 12.02 -20.03
C VAL A 162 7.28 13.22 -20.95
N GLN A 163 7.89 13.02 -22.11
CA GLN A 163 8.14 14.11 -23.09
C GLN A 163 6.84 14.75 -23.56
N THR A 164 5.87 13.98 -24.01
CA THR A 164 4.57 14.49 -24.46
C THR A 164 3.83 15.25 -23.34
N MET A 165 3.88 14.77 -22.11
CA MET A 165 3.33 15.47 -20.96
C MET A 165 4.02 16.82 -20.73
N LEU A 166 5.35 16.86 -20.76
CA LEU A 166 6.13 18.09 -20.55
C LEU A 166 5.87 19.13 -21.64
N GLU A 167 5.80 18.72 -22.91
CA GLU A 167 5.48 19.60 -24.04
C GLU A 167 4.12 20.28 -23.86
N ARG A 168 3.13 19.57 -23.33
CA ARG A 168 1.79 20.10 -23.06
C ARG A 168 1.72 20.93 -21.79
N ALA A 169 2.44 20.49 -20.74
CA ALA A 169 2.47 21.21 -19.46
C ALA A 169 3.21 22.55 -19.56
N PHE A 170 4.21 22.65 -20.44
CA PHE A 170 5.05 23.85 -20.61
C PHE A 170 5.03 24.38 -22.05
N PRO A 171 3.88 24.91 -22.54
CA PRO A 171 3.73 25.36 -23.92
C PRO A 171 4.47 26.67 -24.22
N ALA A 172 4.68 27.55 -23.22
CA ALA A 172 5.40 28.82 -23.44
C ALA A 172 6.86 28.61 -23.82
N ALA A 173 7.46 29.65 -24.38
CA ALA A 173 8.84 29.61 -24.86
C ALA A 173 9.87 29.48 -23.72
N SER A 174 9.60 30.06 -22.53
CA SER A 174 10.52 30.06 -21.40
C SER A 174 9.83 30.01 -20.07
N TYR A 175 10.47 29.30 -19.11
CA TYR A 175 10.06 29.10 -17.71
C TYR A 175 11.26 29.25 -16.78
N SER A 176 12.03 30.35 -16.91
CA SER A 176 13.32 30.56 -16.24
C SER A 176 13.29 30.55 -14.72
N GLU A 177 12.12 30.77 -14.11
CA GLU A 177 11.95 30.74 -12.65
C GLU A 177 11.40 29.40 -12.14
N THR A 178 11.04 28.49 -13.02
CA THR A 178 10.44 27.21 -12.70
C THR A 178 11.48 26.18 -12.25
N ILE A 179 11.19 25.49 -11.16
CA ILE A 179 11.89 24.27 -10.72
C ILE A 179 10.96 23.09 -11.00
N LEU A 180 11.43 22.10 -11.78
CA LEU A 180 10.72 20.84 -11.94
C LEU A 180 11.43 19.76 -11.12
N HIS A 181 10.74 19.27 -10.09
CA HIS A 181 11.23 18.24 -9.18
C HIS A 181 10.68 16.87 -9.53
N SER A 182 11.58 15.87 -9.54
CA SER A 182 11.24 14.47 -9.79
C SER A 182 11.99 13.52 -8.86
N ASP A 183 11.67 12.24 -8.91
CA ASP A 183 12.52 11.19 -8.37
C ASP A 183 13.76 10.96 -9.26
N GLN A 184 14.59 9.95 -8.90
CA GLN A 184 15.72 9.52 -9.73
C GLN A 184 15.33 8.41 -10.72
N GLY A 185 14.10 8.39 -11.22
CA GLY A 185 13.67 7.48 -12.28
C GLY A 185 14.53 7.63 -13.55
N TRP A 186 14.71 6.54 -14.30
CA TRP A 186 15.56 6.55 -15.51
C TRP A 186 15.08 7.56 -16.55
N GLN A 187 13.76 7.82 -16.62
CA GLN A 187 13.15 8.79 -17.54
C GLN A 187 13.70 10.20 -17.32
N TYR A 188 13.85 10.57 -16.05
CA TYR A 188 14.29 11.89 -15.61
C TYR A 188 15.81 12.06 -15.67
N GLN A 189 16.56 10.96 -15.75
CA GLN A 189 18.02 10.99 -15.94
C GLN A 189 18.43 11.00 -17.42
N HIS A 190 17.46 10.84 -18.33
CA HIS A 190 17.75 10.75 -19.76
C HIS A 190 18.16 12.10 -20.36
N LYS A 191 19.09 12.08 -21.32
CA LYS A 191 19.61 13.27 -21.94
C LYS A 191 18.53 14.17 -22.56
N SER A 192 17.54 13.60 -23.24
CA SER A 192 16.45 14.36 -23.85
C SER A 192 15.54 15.06 -22.85
N TYR A 193 15.35 14.51 -21.65
CA TYR A 193 14.64 15.19 -20.57
C TYR A 193 15.40 16.45 -20.13
N HIS A 194 16.69 16.33 -19.87
CA HIS A 194 17.50 17.48 -19.47
C HIS A 194 17.58 18.54 -20.57
N GLN A 195 17.71 18.12 -21.85
CA GLN A 195 17.71 19.04 -22.99
C GLN A 195 16.40 19.84 -23.07
N PHE A 196 15.24 19.16 -22.92
CA PHE A 196 13.96 19.86 -22.91
C PHE A 196 13.89 20.91 -21.82
N LEU A 197 14.33 20.58 -20.58
CA LEU A 197 14.31 21.53 -19.47
C LEU A 197 15.26 22.73 -19.74
N GLU A 198 16.44 22.47 -20.29
CA GLU A 198 17.42 23.50 -20.64
C GLU A 198 16.85 24.43 -21.71
N ASP A 199 16.25 23.89 -22.76
CA ASP A 199 15.63 24.67 -23.85
C ASP A 199 14.49 25.57 -23.34
N LYS A 200 13.77 25.12 -22.29
CA LYS A 200 12.69 25.89 -21.64
C LYS A 200 13.18 26.78 -20.50
N GLY A 201 14.43 26.70 -20.11
CA GLY A 201 14.99 27.42 -18.96
C GLY A 201 14.53 26.87 -17.61
N ILE A 202 13.91 25.69 -17.56
CA ILE A 202 13.43 25.05 -16.35
C ILE A 202 14.61 24.44 -15.58
N ARG A 203 14.70 24.69 -14.30
CA ARG A 203 15.74 24.11 -13.44
C ARG A 203 15.35 22.71 -12.97
N PRO A 204 16.10 21.65 -13.33
CA PRO A 204 15.87 20.31 -12.82
C PRO A 204 16.21 20.21 -11.34
N SER A 205 15.38 19.48 -10.58
CA SER A 205 15.63 19.12 -9.20
C SER A 205 15.26 17.65 -8.99
N MET A 206 16.04 16.91 -8.22
CA MET A 206 15.79 15.49 -7.98
C MET A 206 15.86 15.13 -6.49
N SER A 207 14.99 14.21 -6.07
CA SER A 207 15.04 13.60 -4.75
C SER A 207 16.37 12.91 -4.50
N ARG A 208 16.85 12.90 -3.27
CA ARG A 208 18.02 12.11 -2.88
C ARG A 208 17.71 10.61 -3.00
N LYS A 209 18.72 9.83 -3.37
CA LYS A 209 18.55 8.36 -3.54
C LYS A 209 18.01 7.70 -2.28
N GLY A 210 16.89 6.99 -2.43
CA GLY A 210 16.25 6.25 -1.33
C GLY A 210 15.57 7.12 -0.27
N ASN A 211 15.36 8.41 -0.56
CA ASN A 211 14.71 9.34 0.36
C ASN A 211 13.35 9.77 -0.20
N SER A 212 12.36 8.91 -0.07
CA SER A 212 10.98 9.13 -0.55
C SER A 212 10.33 10.41 -0.01
N PRO A 213 10.59 10.86 1.24
CA PRO A 213 10.05 12.13 1.71
C PRO A 213 10.47 13.37 0.91
N ASP A 214 11.49 13.28 0.08
CA ASP A 214 11.89 14.38 -0.79
C ASP A 214 10.92 14.58 -1.96
N ASN A 215 10.09 13.57 -2.31
CA ASN A 215 9.01 13.64 -3.31
C ASN A 215 7.61 13.64 -2.66
N GLY A 216 7.49 14.25 -1.48
CA GLY A 216 6.28 14.20 -0.65
C GLY A 216 5.01 14.70 -1.33
N MET A 217 5.09 15.68 -2.24
CA MET A 217 3.94 16.18 -3.01
C MET A 217 3.35 15.07 -3.89
N MET A 218 4.18 14.36 -4.66
CA MET A 218 3.74 13.28 -5.53
C MET A 218 3.27 12.06 -4.74
N GLU A 219 3.95 11.73 -3.62
CA GLU A 219 3.50 10.65 -2.73
C GLU A 219 2.13 10.94 -2.12
N SER A 220 1.88 12.18 -1.70
CA SER A 220 0.58 12.63 -1.19
C SER A 220 -0.50 12.52 -2.26
N PHE A 221 -0.22 13.03 -3.45
CA PHE A 221 -1.14 12.98 -4.59
C PHE A 221 -1.52 11.55 -4.96
N PHE A 222 -0.54 10.66 -5.15
CA PHE A 222 -0.81 9.24 -5.45
C PHE A 222 -1.42 8.44 -4.29
N GLY A 223 -1.34 8.95 -3.08
CA GLY A 223 -1.99 8.38 -1.91
C GLY A 223 -3.49 8.61 -1.87
N ILE A 224 -3.99 9.64 -2.58
CA ILE A 224 -5.40 10.01 -2.68
C ILE A 224 -6.09 9.26 -3.84
N LEU A 225 -5.36 8.98 -4.93
CA LEU A 225 -5.84 8.20 -6.07
C LEU A 225 -6.03 6.71 -5.73
#